data_47e92b345551e5dabf1655e931900099
#
_entry.id   47e92b345551e5dabf1655e931900099
#
_cell.length_a   1.000
_cell.length_b   1.000
_cell.length_c   1.000
_cell.angle_alpha   90.00
_cell.angle_beta   90.00
_cell.angle_gamma   90.00
#
_symmetry.space_group_name_H-M   'P 1'
#
loop_
_entity.id
_entity.type
_entity.pdbx_description
1 polymer ?
#
loop_
_entity_poly.entity_id
_entity_poly.type
_entity_poly.pdbx_seq_one_letter_code
_entity_poly.pdbx_strand_id
1 'polypeptide(L)' 'MAANKDLNRLKVILVEKKKSNLWLSKQLGCSPTTVSKWCTNSSQPPLEMLMKITRLLDVELKDLVRYEELDKES' A
#
# COMPACT_ATOMS: atom_id res chain seq x y z
N MET A 1 17.70 13.00 -4.39
CA MET A 1 17.35 12.39 -4.78
C MET A 1 16.44 11.66 -4.31
N ALA A 2 16.28 10.96 -4.48
CA ALA A 2 15.41 10.36 -4.44
C ALA A 2 14.88 9.72 -3.63
N ALA A 3 14.12 10.09 -3.30
CA ALA A 3 13.41 9.54 -2.41
C ALA A 3 12.72 8.36 -2.79
N ASN A 4 11.80 7.95 -2.01
CA ASN A 4 11.03 6.77 -2.27
C ASN A 4 10.11 7.00 -3.46
N LYS A 5 9.93 5.96 -4.24
CA LYS A 5 8.98 6.01 -5.32
C LYS A 5 7.60 5.69 -4.79
N ASP A 6 6.61 6.33 -5.36
CA ASP A 6 5.22 6.06 -4.99
C ASP A 6 4.73 4.83 -5.73
N LEU A 7 5.24 3.68 -5.34
CA LEU A 7 4.94 2.43 -6.04
C LEU A 7 3.56 1.87 -5.71
N ASN A 8 3.01 2.24 -4.55
CA ASN A 8 1.67 1.78 -4.21
C ASN A 8 0.74 2.94 -3.91
N ARG A 9 -0.56 2.69 -4.03
CA ARG A 9 -1.61 3.66 -3.78
C ARG A 9 -2.40 3.33 -2.52
N LEU A 10 -1.76 2.69 -1.56
CA LEU A 10 -2.46 2.20 -0.38
C LEU A 10 -3.17 3.31 0.38
N LYS A 11 -2.50 4.44 0.56
CA LYS A 11 -3.10 5.56 1.30
C LYS A 11 -4.38 6.03 0.61
N VAL A 12 -4.34 6.17 -0.71
CA VAL A 12 -5.51 6.62 -1.47
C VAL A 12 -6.65 5.64 -1.31
N ILE A 13 -6.34 4.35 -1.43
CA ILE A 13 -7.38 3.32 -1.35
C ILE A 13 -7.99 3.28 0.05
N LEU A 14 -7.17 3.40 1.10
CA LEU A 14 -7.69 3.44 2.45
C LEU A 14 -8.65 4.61 2.64
N VAL A 15 -8.28 5.77 2.12
CA VAL A 15 -9.15 6.95 2.22
C VAL A 15 -10.46 6.71 1.47
N GLU A 16 -10.37 6.17 0.26
CA GLU A 16 -11.56 5.88 -0.54
C GLU A 16 -12.49 4.88 0.13
N LYS A 17 -11.91 3.90 0.83
CA LYS A 17 -12.69 2.88 1.53
C LYS A 17 -13.06 3.29 2.95
N LYS A 18 -12.63 4.48 3.37
CA LYS A 18 -12.90 5.03 4.71
C LYS A 18 -12.35 4.13 5.81
N LYS A 19 -11.15 3.63 5.59
CA LYS A 19 -10.45 2.78 6.56
C LYS A 19 -9.18 3.48 7.02
N SER A 20 -8.75 3.17 8.24
CA SER A 20 -7.55 3.77 8.81
C SER A 20 -6.36 2.82 8.75
N ASN A 21 -5.16 3.39 8.92
CA ASN A 21 -3.95 2.58 9.05
C ASN A 21 -4.06 1.62 10.22
N LEU A 22 -4.63 2.09 11.32
CA LEU A 22 -4.79 1.27 12.52
C LEU A 22 -5.70 0.07 12.21
N TRP A 23 -6.82 0.31 11.54
CA TRP A 23 -7.72 -0.77 11.16
C TRP A 23 -6.97 -1.82 10.33
N LEU A 24 -6.23 -1.37 9.33
CA LEU A 24 -5.55 -2.30 8.44
C LEU A 24 -4.47 -3.09 9.20
N SER A 25 -3.73 -2.42 10.09
CA SER A 25 -2.69 -3.09 10.85
C SER A 25 -3.27 -4.22 11.71
N LYS A 26 -4.44 -3.98 12.28
CA LYS A 26 -5.10 -5.02 13.08
C LYS A 26 -5.56 -6.19 12.23
N GLN A 27 -6.07 -5.90 11.03
CA GLN A 27 -6.50 -6.95 10.13
C GLN A 27 -5.33 -7.82 9.65
N LEU A 28 -4.18 -7.20 9.46
CA LEU A 28 -3.00 -7.90 8.94
C LEU A 28 -2.11 -8.47 10.03
N GLY A 29 -2.34 -8.10 11.29
CA GLY A 29 -1.52 -8.58 12.39
C GLY A 29 -0.13 -7.95 12.41
N CYS A 30 -0.01 -6.72 11.94
CA CYS A 30 1.26 -6.00 11.97
C CYS A 30 1.09 -4.66 12.70
N SER A 31 2.19 -3.95 12.89
CA SER A 31 2.13 -2.70 13.64
C SER A 31 1.59 -1.56 12.76
N PRO A 32 0.95 -0.55 13.38
CA PRO A 32 0.52 0.62 12.61
C PRO A 32 1.68 1.36 11.95
N THR A 33 2.86 1.32 12.58
CA THR A 33 4.05 1.95 12.01
C THR A 33 4.41 1.29 10.67
N THR A 34 4.30 -0.03 10.60
CA THR A 34 4.57 -0.76 9.37
C THR A 34 3.62 -0.33 8.26
N VAL A 35 2.32 -0.25 8.57
CA VAL A 35 1.34 0.18 7.58
C VAL A 35 1.60 1.62 7.16
N SER A 36 1.97 2.48 8.11
CA SER A 36 2.27 3.87 7.80
C SER A 36 3.43 3.99 6.82
N LYS A 37 4.46 3.16 6.98
CA LYS A 37 5.59 3.16 6.05
C LYS A 37 5.16 2.75 4.65
N TRP A 38 4.24 1.80 4.55
CA TRP A 38 3.71 1.41 3.25
C TRP A 38 2.90 2.54 2.62
N CYS A 39 2.11 3.25 3.42
CA CYS A 39 1.29 4.35 2.94
C CYS A 39 2.13 5.52 2.42
N THR A 40 3.30 5.74 3.03
CA THR A 40 4.19 6.81 2.59
C THR A 40 5.20 6.34 1.56
N ASN A 41 5.14 5.07 1.19
CA ASN A 41 6.08 4.45 0.25
C ASN A 41 7.52 4.47 0.75
N SER A 42 7.70 4.57 2.07
CA SER A 42 9.01 4.44 2.69
C SER A 42 9.50 2.99 2.60
N SER A 43 8.56 2.06 2.61
CA SER A 43 8.85 0.66 2.32
C SER A 43 7.62 0.09 1.63
N GLN A 44 7.76 -1.09 1.07
CA GLN A 44 6.67 -1.72 0.33
C GLN A 44 6.23 -2.99 1.04
N PRO A 45 4.93 -3.31 0.98
CA PRO A 45 4.46 -4.56 1.58
C PRO A 45 5.00 -5.75 0.81
N PRO A 46 5.35 -6.83 1.51
CA PRO A 46 5.72 -8.05 0.79
C PRO A 46 4.53 -8.63 0.05
N LEU A 47 4.82 -9.52 -0.87
CA LEU A 47 3.79 -10.07 -1.75
C LEU A 47 2.59 -10.63 -0.99
N GLU A 48 2.86 -11.38 0.07
CA GLU A 48 1.78 -11.96 0.86
C GLU A 48 0.85 -10.89 1.43
N MET A 49 1.44 -9.80 1.90
CA MET A 49 0.66 -8.70 2.45
C MET A 49 -0.12 -7.97 1.36
N LEU A 50 0.49 -7.81 0.18
CA LEU A 50 -0.23 -7.22 -0.95
C LEU A 50 -1.49 -8.02 -1.26
N MET A 51 -1.38 -9.33 -1.27
CA MET A 51 -2.52 -10.19 -1.55
C MET A 51 -3.60 -10.05 -0.48
N LYS A 52 -3.19 -9.98 0.79
CA LYS A 52 -4.15 -9.80 1.88
C LYS A 52 -4.83 -8.45 1.81
N ILE A 53 -4.08 -7.41 1.49
CA ILE A 53 -4.62 -6.06 1.39
C ILE A 53 -5.67 -5.97 0.28
N THR A 54 -5.39 -6.56 -0.87
CA THR A 54 -6.35 -6.51 -1.98
C THR A 54 -7.66 -7.21 -1.60
N ARG A 55 -7.56 -8.30 -0.87
CA ARG A 55 -8.77 -8.99 -0.42
C ARG A 55 -9.55 -8.19 0.62
N LEU A 56 -8.83 -7.63 1.60
CA LEU A 56 -9.48 -6.87 2.67
C LEU A 56 -10.17 -5.62 2.15
N LEU A 57 -9.57 -4.97 1.17
CA LEU A 57 -10.10 -3.71 0.64
C LEU A 57 -10.95 -3.91 -0.61
N ASP A 58 -11.06 -5.16 -1.08
CA ASP A 58 -11.86 -5.49 -2.24
C ASP A 58 -11.43 -4.69 -3.47
N VAL A 59 -10.13 -4.72 -3.74
CA VAL A 59 -9.55 -4.08 -4.93
C VAL A 59 -8.64 -5.09 -5.61
N GLU A 60 -8.30 -4.79 -6.86
CA GLU A 60 -7.37 -5.63 -7.58
C GLU A 60 -5.95 -5.11 -7.39
N LEU A 61 -4.98 -5.99 -7.62
CA LEU A 61 -3.58 -5.60 -7.47
C LEU A 61 -3.23 -4.42 -8.38
N LYS A 62 -3.78 -4.41 -9.59
CA LYS A 62 -3.51 -3.32 -10.53
C LYS A 62 -4.01 -1.98 -10.01
N ASP A 63 -4.98 -1.99 -9.08
CA ASP A 63 -5.47 -0.75 -8.49
C ASP A 63 -4.59 -0.28 -7.35
N LEU A 64 -3.82 -1.20 -6.78
CA LEU A 64 -2.98 -0.91 -5.63
C LEU A 64 -1.58 -0.48 -6.02
N VAL A 65 -1.05 -0.98 -7.14
CA VAL A 65 0.33 -0.71 -7.54
C VAL A 65 0.36 0.30 -8.70
N ARG A 66 1.46 1.03 -8.78
CA ARG A 66 1.63 2.06 -9.80
C ARG A 66 2.66 1.62 -10.81
N TYR A 67 2.21 0.94 -11.84
CA TYR A 67 3.09 0.48 -12.90
C TYR A 67 3.76 1.64 -13.63
N GLU A 68 3.09 2.77 -13.71
CA GLU A 68 3.62 3.94 -14.40
C GLU A 68 4.90 4.48 -13.77
N GLU A 69 5.12 4.20 -12.48
CA GLU A 69 6.35 4.64 -11.84
C GLU A 69 7.57 3.88 -12.35
N LEU A 70 7.37 2.65 -12.79
CA LEU A 70 8.44 1.88 -13.39
C LEU A 70 8.81 2.43 -14.76
N ASP A 71 7.82 2.88 -15.50
CA ASP A 71 8.04 3.40 -16.85
C ASP A 71 8.90 4.65 -16.84
N LYS A 72 8.85 5.42 -15.76
CA LYS A 72 9.60 6.64 -15.64
C LYS A 72 11.10 6.41 -15.55
N GLU A 73 11.51 5.18 -15.31
CA GLU A 73 12.91 4.85 -15.17
C GLU A 73 13.60 4.50 -16.47
N SER A 74 12.83 4.26 -17.51
CA SER A 74 13.45 3.88 -18.78
C SER A 74 13.87 5.05 -19.60
#